data_c796820a776fc1723f53d80e5a78e8a6
#
_entry.id   c796820a776fc1723f53d80e5a78e8a6
#
_cell.length_a   1.000
_cell.length_b   1.000
_cell.length_c   1.000
_cell.angle_alpha   90.00
_cell.angle_beta   90.00
_cell.angle_gamma   90.00
#
_symmetry.space_group_name_H-M   'P 1'
#
loop_
_entity.id
_entity.type
_entity.pdbx_description
1 polymer ?
#
loop_
_entity_poly.entity_id
_entity_poly.type
_entity_poly.pdbx_seq_one_letter_code
_entity_poly.pdbx_strand_id
1 'polypeptide(L)' 'MWTVIYIAPTAKIAERIKQKLTDEGFLVQVRPVSLSKNQFEILVPEGEIDEVQEALSEIMHDSR' A
#
# COMPACT_ATOMS: atom_id res chain seq x y z
N MET A 1 -9.07 3.66 -12.47
CA MET A 1 -8.09 2.59 -12.73
C MET A 1 -7.20 2.42 -11.50
N TRP A 2 -6.84 1.19 -11.18
CA TRP A 2 -6.00 0.89 -10.04
C TRP A 2 -4.53 1.00 -10.40
N THR A 3 -3.74 1.60 -9.54
CA THR A 3 -2.33 1.83 -9.79
C THR A 3 -1.51 1.30 -8.62
N VAL A 4 -0.40 0.64 -8.93
CA VAL A 4 0.52 0.16 -7.92
C VAL A 4 1.31 1.34 -7.38
N ILE A 5 1.28 1.55 -6.07
CA ILE A 5 2.01 2.65 -5.43
C ILE A 5 3.18 2.18 -4.60
N TYR A 6 3.23 0.90 -4.29
CA TYR A 6 4.29 0.39 -3.42
C TYR A 6 4.35 -1.13 -3.53
N ILE A 7 5.57 -1.66 -3.40
CA ILE A 7 5.79 -3.11 -3.35
C ILE A 7 6.26 -3.43 -1.93
N ALA A 8 5.40 -4.09 -1.16
CA ALA A 8 5.74 -4.45 0.21
C ALA A 8 6.60 -5.72 0.21
N PRO A 9 7.69 -5.73 0.97
CA PRO A 9 8.59 -6.89 0.98
C PRO A 9 8.06 -8.11 1.71
N THR A 10 7.02 -7.95 2.53
CA THR A 10 6.41 -9.08 3.24
C THR A 10 4.91 -8.88 3.33
N ALA A 11 4.19 -9.98 3.58
CA ALA A 11 2.75 -9.93 3.78
C ALA A 11 2.38 -9.07 4.99
N LYS A 12 3.19 -9.14 6.03
CA LYS A 12 2.93 -8.39 7.25
C LYS A 12 2.98 -6.88 7.01
N ILE A 13 3.98 -6.44 6.26
CA ILE A 13 4.11 -5.02 5.92
C ILE A 13 2.96 -4.59 5.02
N ALA A 14 2.58 -5.44 4.05
CA ALA A 14 1.45 -5.15 3.18
C ALA A 14 0.17 -4.97 3.97
N GLU A 15 -0.09 -5.86 4.91
CA GLU A 15 -1.27 -5.78 5.75
C GLU A 15 -1.28 -4.50 6.59
N ARG A 16 -0.14 -4.16 7.14
CA ARG A 16 -0.02 -2.95 7.95
C ARG A 16 -0.32 -1.70 7.13
N ILE A 17 0.23 -1.62 5.94
CA ILE A 17 -0.02 -0.47 5.06
C ILE A 17 -1.49 -0.41 4.67
N LYS A 18 -2.06 -1.55 4.30
CA LYS A 18 -3.47 -1.62 3.94
C LYS A 18 -4.35 -1.15 5.07
N GLN A 19 -4.07 -1.62 6.28
CA GLN A 19 -4.85 -1.27 7.45
C GLN A 19 -4.82 0.23 7.71
N LYS A 20 -3.64 0.82 7.66
CA LYS A 20 -3.46 2.24 7.91
C LYS A 20 -4.19 3.09 6.87
N LEU A 21 -4.04 2.74 5.61
CA LEU A 21 -4.69 3.50 4.55
C LEU A 21 -6.21 3.34 4.61
N THR A 22 -6.68 2.14 4.90
CA THR A 22 -8.11 1.89 5.06
C THR A 22 -8.68 2.70 6.22
N ASP A 23 -7.94 2.78 7.31
CA ASP A 23 -8.37 3.57 8.47
C ASP A 23 -8.49 5.05 8.14
N GLU A 24 -7.74 5.53 7.18
CA GLU A 24 -7.83 6.91 6.74
C GLU A 24 -8.87 7.14 5.66
N GLY A 25 -9.58 6.09 5.28
CA GLY A 25 -10.68 6.20 4.33
C GLY A 25 -10.31 5.97 2.87
N PHE A 26 -9.12 5.47 2.60
CA PHE A 26 -8.71 5.20 1.23
C PHE A 26 -9.13 3.80 0.80
N LEU A 27 -9.38 3.65 -0.50
CA LEU A 27 -9.62 2.34 -1.09
C LEU A 27 -8.26 1.72 -1.43
N VAL A 28 -8.03 0.51 -0.95
CA VAL A 28 -6.73 -0.15 -1.11
C VAL A 28 -6.93 -1.60 -1.51
N GLN A 29 -6.10 -2.07 -2.45
CA GLN A 29 -6.03 -3.49 -2.78
C GLN A 29 -4.61 -3.98 -2.57
N VAL A 30 -4.47 -5.22 -2.15
CA VAL A 30 -3.17 -5.86 -2.02
C VAL A 30 -3.19 -7.12 -2.86
N ARG A 31 -2.18 -7.28 -3.72
CA ARG A 31 -2.05 -8.47 -4.57
C ARG A 31 -0.65 -9.04 -4.48
N PRO A 32 -0.50 -10.37 -4.53
CA PRO A 32 0.84 -10.95 -4.58
C PRO A 32 1.51 -10.60 -5.91
N VAL A 33 2.81 -10.37 -5.85
CA VAL A 33 3.62 -10.18 -7.06
C VAL A 33 3.83 -11.55 -7.69
N SER A 34 3.50 -11.69 -8.96
CA SER A 34 3.42 -13.00 -9.60
C SER A 34 4.75 -13.78 -9.64
N LEU A 35 5.87 -13.10 -9.65
CA LEU A 35 7.17 -13.76 -9.70
C LEU A 35 7.90 -13.82 -8.37
N SER A 36 7.21 -13.44 -7.28
CA SER A 36 7.83 -13.43 -5.97
C SER A 36 6.86 -14.00 -4.94
N LYS A 37 7.37 -14.87 -4.07
CA LYS A 37 6.52 -15.50 -3.07
C LYS A 37 6.20 -14.61 -1.88
N ASN A 38 7.04 -13.61 -1.64
CA ASN A 38 6.92 -12.81 -0.41
C ASN A 38 6.56 -11.36 -0.63
N GLN A 39 6.54 -10.91 -1.87
CA GLN A 39 6.27 -9.51 -2.17
C GLN A 39 4.82 -9.30 -2.54
N PHE A 40 4.30 -8.13 -2.19
CA PHE A 40 2.91 -7.78 -2.44
C PHE A 40 2.81 -6.38 -3.00
N GLU A 41 1.94 -6.21 -4.00
CA GLU A 41 1.66 -4.92 -4.59
C GLU A 41 0.54 -4.23 -3.83
N ILE A 42 0.75 -2.97 -3.53
CA ILE A 42 -0.29 -2.14 -2.91
C ILE A 42 -0.86 -1.24 -4.01
N LEU A 43 -2.16 -1.36 -4.25
CA LEU A 43 -2.83 -0.62 -5.32
C LEU A 43 -3.88 0.31 -4.76
N VAL A 44 -4.01 1.48 -5.38
CA VAL A 44 -5.06 2.44 -5.04
C VAL A 44 -5.65 3.01 -6.33
N PRO A 45 -6.86 3.60 -6.28
CA PRO A 45 -7.42 4.28 -7.44
C PRO A 45 -6.52 5.44 -7.86
N GLU A 46 -6.42 5.62 -9.17
CA GLU A 46 -5.56 6.65 -9.74
C GLU A 46 -5.83 8.05 -9.17
N GLY A 47 -7.09 8.36 -8.92
CA GLY A 47 -7.47 9.68 -8.41
C GLY A 47 -7.05 9.95 -6.98
N GLU A 48 -6.60 8.92 -6.25
CA GLU A 48 -6.19 9.08 -4.86
C GLU A 48 -4.69 9.00 -4.66
N ILE A 49 -3.92 8.89 -5.73
CA ILE A 49 -2.49 8.65 -5.63
C ILE A 49 -1.77 9.72 -4.80
N ASP A 50 -2.05 10.99 -5.06
CA ASP A 50 -1.35 12.08 -4.38
C ASP A 50 -1.60 12.05 -2.86
N GLU A 51 -2.85 11.88 -2.46
CA GLU A 51 -3.19 11.82 -1.05
C GLU A 51 -2.65 10.57 -0.37
N VAL A 52 -2.72 9.45 -1.08
CA VAL A 52 -2.22 8.20 -0.54
C VAL A 52 -0.71 8.23 -0.37
N GLN A 53 0.01 8.83 -1.31
CA GLN A 53 1.47 8.92 -1.19
C GLN A 53 1.88 9.76 0.01
N GLU A 54 1.12 10.79 0.31
CA GLU A 54 1.37 11.60 1.48
C GLU A 54 1.16 10.78 2.75
N ALA A 55 0.05 10.05 2.81
CA ALA A 55 -0.24 9.18 3.95
C ALA A 55 0.79 8.06 4.08
N LEU A 56 1.19 7.48 2.94
CA LEU A 56 2.18 6.41 2.93
C LEU A 56 3.52 6.90 3.46
N SER A 57 3.91 8.09 3.09
CA SER A 57 5.15 8.70 3.58
C SER A 57 5.14 8.80 5.10
N GLU A 58 4.02 9.20 5.69
CA GLU A 58 3.89 9.26 7.14
C GLU A 58 3.97 7.88 7.78
N ILE A 59 3.30 6.89 7.18
CA ILE A 59 3.34 5.53 7.68
C ILE A 59 4.76 4.99 7.69
N MET A 60 5.47 5.18 6.60
CA MET A 60 6.85 4.69 6.48
C MET A 60 7.78 5.42 7.43
N HIS A 61 7.52 6.69 7.66
CA HIS A 61 8.32 7.49 8.57
C HIS A 61 8.15 7.03 10.02
N ASP A 62 6.94 6.63 10.37
CA ASP A 62 6.62 6.16 11.72
C ASP A 62 7.06 4.74 11.99
N SER A 63 7.44 4.01 10.98
CA SER A 63 7.75 2.59 11.07
C SER A 63 9.14 2.29 11.57
N ARG A 64 9.76 3.13 12.28
CA ARG A 64 11.15 2.92 12.73
C ARG A 64 11.27 1.97 13.87
#